data_2fd9a86712503dbca4462cd683ecbaa7
#
_entry.id   2fd9a86712503dbca4462cd683ecbaa7
#
_cell.length_a   1.000
_cell.length_b   1.000
_cell.length_c   1.000
_cell.angle_alpha   90.00
_cell.angle_beta   90.00
_cell.angle_gamma   90.00
#
_symmetry.space_group_name_H-M   'P 1'
#
loop_
_entity.id
_entity.type
_entity.pdbx_description
1 polymer ?
#
loop_
_entity_poly.entity_id
_entity_poly.type
_entity_poly.pdbx_seq_one_letter_code
_entity_poly.pdbx_strand_id
1 'polypeptide(L)'
;GAVGTTLATISAIKPALNAEELDSWVAIQADGSVVAYYGKVDLGQGLDVAIGQIVAEELDVSYRKVKIVMGNSATSLNQGGASSALGIQGGAKPLRNASAEARRILLNLASEKLNVPVANLSIFDGVISVKGNDAQKVSYAELIGGKYFNSKVEWNKRIGNPLDVKGVAKPKSQSEYKVVGLSLPRNDVAWKVYGTEGNIADVRVPGMLHARVIRTPVAGGLAEKVDESSIKHIKGARVVREKNFLAVVAEREWDAVKAAKELKVTWVANSKPF
;
A
#
# COMPACT_ATOMS: atom_id res chain seq x y z
N GLY A 1 15.98 -5.93 -25.88
CA GLY A 1 15.17 -7.04 -25.47
C GLY A 1 14.37 -6.63 -24.26
N ALA A 2 13.04 -6.52 -24.39
CA ALA A 2 12.14 -6.23 -23.27
C ALA A 2 12.24 -7.40 -22.27
N VAL A 3 12.72 -7.13 -21.08
CA VAL A 3 12.57 -8.04 -19.95
C VAL A 3 11.13 -7.89 -19.49
N GLY A 4 10.26 -8.72 -20.07
CA GLY A 4 8.90 -8.87 -19.57
C GLY A 4 8.97 -9.48 -18.17
N THR A 5 8.80 -8.68 -17.15
CA THR A 5 8.44 -9.16 -15.83
C THR A 5 7.05 -9.77 -15.96
N THR A 6 7.00 -11.08 -16.17
CA THR A 6 5.79 -11.86 -15.98
C THR A 6 5.43 -11.70 -14.51
N LEU A 7 4.48 -10.81 -14.22
CA LEU A 7 3.74 -10.84 -12.96
C LEU A 7 3.10 -12.22 -12.94
N ALA A 8 3.75 -13.17 -12.27
CA ALA A 8 3.11 -14.42 -11.91
C ALA A 8 1.80 -14.01 -11.25
N THR A 9 0.69 -14.39 -11.87
CA THR A 9 -0.63 -14.31 -11.28
C THR A 9 -0.59 -15.25 -10.08
N ILE A 10 -0.13 -14.71 -8.95
CA ILE A 10 -0.36 -15.36 -7.67
C ILE A 10 -1.87 -15.37 -7.56
N SER A 11 -2.48 -16.55 -7.58
CA SER A 11 -3.87 -16.73 -7.17
C SER A 11 -3.92 -16.34 -5.70
N ALA A 12 -3.87 -15.04 -5.47
CA ALA A 12 -3.80 -14.48 -4.14
C ALA A 12 -5.16 -14.69 -3.50
N ILE A 13 -5.15 -15.26 -2.31
CA ILE A 13 -6.29 -15.23 -1.42
C ILE A 13 -6.78 -13.78 -1.37
N LYS A 14 -8.00 -13.55 -1.85
CA LYS A 14 -8.56 -12.20 -1.89
C LYS A 14 -8.97 -11.81 -0.47
N PRO A 15 -8.45 -10.71 0.10
CA PRO A 15 -8.83 -10.30 1.44
C PRO A 15 -10.32 -9.94 1.52
N ALA A 16 -10.93 -10.23 2.66
CA ALA A 16 -12.36 -9.99 2.89
C ALA A 16 -12.72 -8.50 2.99
N LEU A 17 -11.73 -7.60 3.15
CA LEU A 17 -11.90 -6.15 3.42
C LEU A 17 -12.75 -5.86 4.67
N ASN A 18 -12.75 -6.78 5.60
CA ASN A 18 -13.37 -6.64 6.91
C ASN A 18 -12.28 -6.69 7.98
N ALA A 19 -12.16 -5.65 8.80
CA ALA A 19 -11.08 -5.54 9.79
C ALA A 19 -11.12 -6.62 10.88
N GLU A 20 -12.28 -7.25 11.09
CA GLU A 20 -12.41 -8.39 12.01
C GLU A 20 -11.83 -9.69 11.45
N GLU A 21 -11.73 -9.82 10.13
CA GLU A 21 -11.22 -11.03 9.50
C GLU A 21 -9.70 -10.99 9.41
N LEU A 22 -9.03 -11.99 9.97
CA LEU A 22 -7.57 -12.09 9.94
C LEU A 22 -7.02 -12.12 8.50
N ASP A 23 -7.79 -12.73 7.60
CA ASP A 23 -7.47 -12.84 6.17
C ASP A 23 -7.49 -11.48 5.43
N SER A 24 -8.00 -10.42 6.06
CA SER A 24 -7.87 -9.04 5.55
C SER A 24 -6.52 -8.41 5.82
N TRP A 25 -5.69 -9.05 6.64
CA TRP A 25 -4.39 -8.55 7.08
C TRP A 25 -3.23 -9.37 6.54
N VAL A 26 -3.34 -10.69 6.61
CA VAL A 26 -2.24 -11.62 6.29
C VAL A 26 -2.79 -12.85 5.58
N ALA A 27 -2.06 -13.33 4.58
CA ALA A 27 -2.32 -14.59 3.89
C ALA A 27 -1.02 -15.40 3.71
N ILE A 28 -1.11 -16.72 3.90
CA ILE A 28 -0.03 -17.65 3.57
C ILE A 28 -0.32 -18.23 2.19
N GLN A 29 0.59 -18.03 1.25
CA GLN A 29 0.45 -18.53 -0.12
C GLN A 29 0.74 -20.03 -0.19
N ALA A 30 0.38 -20.67 -1.32
CA ALA A 30 0.59 -22.09 -1.53
C ALA A 30 2.05 -22.55 -1.39
N ASP A 31 2.99 -21.66 -1.69
CA ASP A 31 4.43 -21.91 -1.55
C ASP A 31 4.98 -21.58 -0.13
N GLY A 32 4.12 -21.15 0.78
CA GLY A 32 4.50 -20.75 2.14
C GLY A 32 4.99 -19.30 2.27
N SER A 33 5.04 -18.55 1.17
CA SER A 33 5.30 -17.11 1.24
C SER A 33 4.14 -16.36 1.90
N VAL A 34 4.43 -15.19 2.41
CA VAL A 34 3.46 -14.35 3.13
C VAL A 34 3.08 -13.15 2.29
N VAL A 35 1.80 -12.89 2.16
CA VAL A 35 1.28 -11.62 1.67
C VAL A 35 0.61 -10.89 2.82
N ALA A 36 1.00 -9.65 3.07
CA ALA A 36 0.35 -8.80 4.05
C ALA A 36 -0.25 -7.56 3.39
N TYR A 37 -1.44 -7.19 3.82
CA TYR A 37 -2.22 -6.09 3.26
C TYR A 37 -2.15 -4.90 4.20
N TYR A 38 -1.65 -3.79 3.68
CA TYR A 38 -1.42 -2.59 4.46
C TYR A 38 -2.13 -1.38 3.84
N GLY A 39 -2.96 -0.70 4.62
CA GLY A 39 -3.93 0.29 4.11
C GLY A 39 -3.40 1.71 3.99
N LYS A 40 -2.11 1.97 4.28
CA LYS A 40 -1.46 3.25 4.01
C LYS A 40 -0.58 3.15 2.78
N VAL A 41 -0.10 4.28 2.27
CA VAL A 41 0.76 4.35 1.08
C VAL A 41 2.19 4.73 1.45
N ASP A 42 3.13 4.25 0.66
CA ASP A 42 4.50 4.76 0.65
C ASP A 42 4.56 6.02 -0.23
N LEU A 43 5.00 7.12 0.35
CA LEU A 43 5.20 8.41 -0.34
C LEU A 43 6.68 8.64 -0.70
N GLY A 44 7.49 7.58 -0.68
CA GLY A 44 8.92 7.62 -0.98
C GLY A 44 9.83 7.39 0.23
N GLN A 45 9.27 7.12 1.41
CA GLN A 45 10.04 6.93 2.64
C GLN A 45 10.55 5.49 2.85
N GLY A 46 10.19 4.52 1.99
CA GLY A 46 10.60 3.11 2.12
C GLY A 46 9.78 2.35 3.16
N LEU A 47 8.52 2.69 3.29
CA LEU A 47 7.61 2.11 4.28
C LEU A 47 7.35 0.62 4.03
N ASP A 48 7.34 0.19 2.78
CA ASP A 48 7.15 -1.21 2.39
C ASP A 48 8.18 -2.14 3.04
N VAL A 49 9.45 -1.73 3.06
CA VAL A 49 10.53 -2.52 3.69
C VAL A 49 10.32 -2.60 5.20
N ALA A 50 10.02 -1.48 5.85
CA ALA A 50 9.82 -1.43 7.29
C ALA A 50 8.60 -2.26 7.74
N ILE A 51 7.49 -2.17 7.02
CA ILE A 51 6.29 -2.98 7.29
C ILE A 51 6.57 -4.46 7.01
N GLY A 52 7.31 -4.77 5.94
CA GLY A 52 7.74 -6.13 5.63
C GLY A 52 8.59 -6.75 6.73
N GLN A 53 9.51 -5.99 7.33
CA GLN A 53 10.29 -6.44 8.48
C GLN A 53 9.41 -6.75 9.71
N ILE A 54 8.41 -5.92 10.00
CA ILE A 54 7.50 -6.13 11.13
C ILE A 54 6.69 -7.43 10.94
N VAL A 55 6.18 -7.67 9.74
CA VAL A 55 5.44 -8.90 9.43
C VAL A 55 6.35 -10.13 9.47
N ALA A 56 7.53 -10.04 8.88
CA ALA A 56 8.52 -11.12 8.89
C ALA A 56 8.94 -11.49 10.32
N GLU A 57 9.14 -10.47 11.17
CA GLU A 57 9.45 -10.65 12.60
C GLU A 57 8.36 -11.44 13.31
N GLU A 58 7.13 -10.98 13.23
CA GLU A 58 6.02 -11.60 13.97
C GLU A 58 5.73 -13.03 13.49
N LEU A 59 5.94 -13.31 12.20
CA LEU A 59 5.69 -14.65 11.62
C LEU A 59 6.91 -15.58 11.59
N ASP A 60 8.05 -15.18 12.13
CA ASP A 60 9.29 -15.96 12.09
C ASP A 60 9.65 -16.45 10.67
N VAL A 61 9.54 -15.59 9.68
CA VAL A 61 9.92 -15.87 8.29
C VAL A 61 11.04 -14.92 7.83
N SER A 62 11.80 -15.35 6.84
CA SER A 62 12.73 -14.44 6.15
C SER A 62 11.97 -13.28 5.54
N TYR A 63 12.52 -12.06 5.63
CA TYR A 63 11.96 -10.87 4.95
C TYR A 63 11.70 -11.12 3.46
N ARG A 64 12.55 -11.90 2.80
CA ARG A 64 12.41 -12.24 1.36
C ARG A 64 11.14 -13.01 1.03
N LYS A 65 10.53 -13.68 2.00
CA LYS A 65 9.26 -14.41 1.84
C LYS A 65 8.03 -13.51 2.05
N VAL A 66 8.21 -12.24 2.44
CA VAL A 66 7.10 -11.33 2.72
C VAL A 66 6.91 -10.35 1.58
N LYS A 67 5.69 -10.29 1.05
CA LYS A 67 5.22 -9.29 0.11
C LYS A 67 4.20 -8.38 0.78
N ILE A 68 4.42 -7.08 0.71
CA ILE A 68 3.44 -6.10 1.18
C ILE A 68 2.61 -5.59 0.00
N VAL A 69 1.30 -5.71 0.11
CA VAL A 69 0.34 -5.04 -0.76
C VAL A 69 -0.12 -3.78 -0.05
N MET A 70 0.29 -2.63 -0.57
CA MET A 70 0.14 -1.35 0.11
C MET A 70 -0.82 -0.42 -0.62
N GLY A 71 -1.76 0.18 0.13
CA GLY A 71 -2.62 1.27 -0.35
C GLY A 71 -3.54 0.92 -1.52
N ASN A 72 -3.79 -0.35 -1.77
CA ASN A 72 -4.70 -0.79 -2.82
C ASN A 72 -6.12 -0.88 -2.29
N SER A 73 -7.02 0.00 -2.74
CA SER A 73 -8.41 0.07 -2.27
C SER A 73 -9.25 -1.18 -2.55
N ALA A 74 -8.80 -2.04 -3.47
CA ALA A 74 -9.49 -3.31 -3.75
C ALA A 74 -9.08 -4.45 -2.80
N THR A 75 -7.98 -4.29 -2.07
CA THR A 75 -7.40 -5.38 -1.25
C THR A 75 -6.90 -4.95 0.12
N SER A 76 -6.81 -3.65 0.39
CA SER A 76 -6.31 -3.13 1.67
C SER A 76 -7.38 -2.36 2.43
N LEU A 77 -7.44 -2.56 3.73
CA LEU A 77 -8.34 -1.83 4.62
C LEU A 77 -7.97 -0.34 4.67
N ASN A 78 -8.96 0.52 4.86
CA ASN A 78 -8.69 1.95 5.03
C ASN A 78 -8.08 2.24 6.41
N GLN A 79 -6.76 2.42 6.46
CA GLN A 79 -6.01 2.81 7.66
C GLN A 79 -5.70 4.32 7.71
N GLY A 80 -6.32 5.12 6.83
CA GLY A 80 -6.13 6.57 6.76
C GLY A 80 -4.83 7.00 6.09
N GLY A 81 -4.59 8.31 6.10
CA GLY A 81 -3.42 8.91 5.45
C GLY A 81 -2.08 8.56 6.12
N ALA A 82 -1.02 8.61 5.34
CA ALA A 82 0.36 8.38 5.79
C ALA A 82 1.03 9.70 6.22
N SER A 83 0.35 10.50 7.07
CA SER A 83 0.85 11.79 7.57
C SER A 83 1.49 11.65 8.96
N SER A 84 2.35 12.60 9.31
CA SER A 84 2.90 12.77 10.68
C SER A 84 3.47 11.48 11.29
N ALA A 85 4.31 10.75 10.56
CA ALA A 85 4.94 9.49 10.98
C ALA A 85 3.97 8.34 11.36
N LEU A 86 2.68 8.46 11.01
CA LEU A 86 1.67 7.45 11.32
C LEU A 86 1.82 6.15 10.51
N GLY A 87 2.75 6.10 9.56
CA GLY A 87 3.03 4.89 8.79
C GLY A 87 3.43 3.72 9.69
N ILE A 88 4.43 3.86 10.52
CA ILE A 88 4.88 2.78 11.42
C ILE A 88 4.16 2.87 12.77
N GLN A 89 4.24 4.00 13.44
CA GLN A 89 3.76 4.14 14.83
C GLN A 89 2.27 3.83 14.98
N GLY A 90 1.43 4.31 14.07
CA GLY A 90 -0.01 4.07 14.10
C GLY A 90 -0.42 2.89 13.21
N GLY A 91 -0.03 2.94 11.93
CA GLY A 91 -0.52 2.00 10.92
C GLY A 91 0.02 0.59 11.02
N ALA A 92 1.27 0.41 11.49
CA ALA A 92 1.84 -0.93 11.61
C ALA A 92 1.29 -1.72 12.79
N LYS A 93 0.82 -1.06 13.85
CA LYS A 93 0.34 -1.73 15.07
C LYS A 93 -0.77 -2.75 14.81
N PRO A 94 -1.87 -2.43 14.08
CA PRO A 94 -2.91 -3.40 13.79
C PRO A 94 -2.38 -4.60 12.99
N LEU A 95 -1.57 -4.36 11.96
CA LEU A 95 -0.99 -5.42 11.14
C LEU A 95 -0.05 -6.31 11.96
N ARG A 96 0.73 -5.72 12.87
CA ARG A 96 1.58 -6.44 13.80
C ARG A 96 0.79 -7.36 14.73
N ASN A 97 -0.32 -6.86 15.30
CA ASN A 97 -1.21 -7.64 16.14
C ASN A 97 -1.85 -8.80 15.35
N ALA A 98 -2.29 -8.53 14.12
CA ALA A 98 -2.84 -9.56 13.23
C ALA A 98 -1.79 -10.64 12.87
N SER A 99 -0.54 -10.22 12.59
CA SER A 99 0.56 -11.16 12.30
C SER A 99 0.91 -12.04 13.50
N ALA A 100 0.91 -11.47 14.71
CA ALA A 100 1.11 -12.24 15.94
C ALA A 100 -0.01 -13.30 16.15
N GLU A 101 -1.25 -12.91 15.84
CA GLU A 101 -2.40 -13.82 15.93
C GLU A 101 -2.31 -14.93 14.87
N ALA A 102 -1.93 -14.61 13.63
CA ALA A 102 -1.68 -15.59 12.59
C ALA A 102 -0.60 -16.60 13.01
N ARG A 103 0.50 -16.12 13.62
CA ARG A 103 1.54 -17.00 14.17
C ARG A 103 0.99 -17.95 15.24
N ARG A 104 0.16 -17.46 16.15
CA ARG A 104 -0.48 -18.28 17.18
C ARG A 104 -1.33 -19.38 16.57
N ILE A 105 -2.13 -19.08 15.56
CA ILE A 105 -2.98 -20.05 14.87
C ILE A 105 -2.11 -21.09 14.16
N LEU A 106 -1.06 -20.69 13.47
CA LEU A 106 -0.12 -21.62 12.81
C LEU A 106 0.55 -22.56 13.79
N LEU A 107 0.92 -22.07 14.97
CA LEU A 107 1.47 -22.92 16.06
C LEU A 107 0.43 -23.93 16.57
N ASN A 108 -0.83 -23.53 16.71
CA ASN A 108 -1.90 -24.45 17.13
C ASN A 108 -2.14 -25.54 16.07
N LEU A 109 -2.24 -25.17 14.80
CA LEU A 109 -2.37 -26.13 13.70
C LEU A 109 -1.19 -27.12 13.65
N ALA A 110 0.03 -26.62 13.89
CA ALA A 110 1.21 -27.48 13.96
C ALA A 110 1.17 -28.38 15.19
N SER A 111 0.74 -27.89 16.33
CA SER A 111 0.57 -28.66 17.57
C SER A 111 -0.38 -29.84 17.36
N GLU A 112 -1.51 -29.60 16.73
CA GLU A 112 -2.48 -30.63 16.36
C GLU A 112 -1.89 -31.66 15.39
N LYS A 113 -1.27 -31.17 14.29
CA LYS A 113 -0.72 -32.02 13.23
C LYS A 113 0.46 -32.87 13.69
N LEU A 114 1.32 -32.31 14.53
CA LEU A 114 2.50 -32.99 15.05
C LEU A 114 2.21 -33.78 16.37
N ASN A 115 1.03 -33.58 16.94
CA ASN A 115 0.62 -34.14 18.24
C ASN A 115 1.60 -33.81 19.38
N VAL A 116 2.02 -32.53 19.44
CA VAL A 116 2.99 -32.00 20.40
C VAL A 116 2.51 -30.64 20.95
N PRO A 117 2.57 -30.43 22.28
CA PRO A 117 2.19 -29.13 22.85
C PRO A 117 2.94 -27.94 22.22
N VAL A 118 2.25 -26.80 22.02
CA VAL A 118 2.83 -25.59 21.44
C VAL A 118 4.13 -25.15 22.13
N ALA A 119 4.22 -25.34 23.45
CA ALA A 119 5.42 -24.98 24.23
C ALA A 119 6.70 -25.76 23.77
N ASN A 120 6.52 -26.91 23.15
CA ASN A 120 7.61 -27.73 22.64
C ASN A 120 7.91 -27.48 21.14
N LEU A 121 7.27 -26.50 20.54
CA LEU A 121 7.50 -26.12 19.14
C LEU A 121 8.43 -24.92 19.03
N SER A 122 9.17 -24.87 17.95
CA SER A 122 9.98 -23.73 17.52
C SER A 122 9.70 -23.40 16.08
N ILE A 123 9.87 -22.14 15.68
CA ILE A 123 9.66 -21.70 14.30
C ILE A 123 10.98 -21.15 13.77
N PHE A 124 11.32 -21.56 12.58
CA PHE A 124 12.40 -20.97 11.81
C PHE A 124 12.02 -20.90 10.34
N ASP A 125 12.04 -19.70 9.77
CA ASP A 125 11.75 -19.38 8.36
C ASP A 125 10.46 -20.01 7.81
N GLY A 126 9.38 -19.98 8.61
CA GLY A 126 8.07 -20.52 8.24
C GLY A 126 7.97 -22.05 8.32
N VAL A 127 8.93 -22.70 8.97
CA VAL A 127 8.89 -24.12 9.31
C VAL A 127 8.81 -24.26 10.83
N ILE A 128 7.82 -25.00 11.29
CA ILE A 128 7.61 -25.31 12.70
C ILE A 128 8.18 -26.72 12.97
N SER A 129 9.08 -26.83 13.92
CA SER A 129 9.71 -28.09 14.32
C SER A 129 9.53 -28.35 15.81
N VAL A 130 9.62 -29.59 16.19
CA VAL A 130 9.65 -30.04 17.61
C VAL A 130 11.04 -29.72 18.17
N LYS A 131 11.11 -29.03 19.30
CA LYS A 131 12.38 -28.71 19.98
C LYS A 131 13.15 -29.99 20.29
N GLY A 132 14.39 -30.05 19.82
CA GLY A 132 15.24 -31.25 19.99
C GLY A 132 14.96 -32.39 19.01
N ASN A 133 14.03 -32.22 18.05
CA ASN A 133 13.75 -33.18 16.99
C ASN A 133 13.40 -32.49 15.67
N ASP A 134 14.39 -32.03 14.94
CA ASP A 134 14.21 -31.33 13.67
C ASP A 134 13.64 -32.19 12.52
N ALA A 135 13.60 -33.54 12.71
CA ALA A 135 12.97 -34.44 11.75
C ALA A 135 11.44 -34.33 11.81
N GLN A 136 10.88 -34.01 12.99
CA GLN A 136 9.44 -33.79 13.17
C GLN A 136 9.08 -32.32 12.99
N LYS A 137 8.68 -31.97 11.77
CA LYS A 137 8.41 -30.59 11.37
C LYS A 137 7.27 -30.48 10.38
N VAL A 138 6.74 -29.29 10.23
CA VAL A 138 5.71 -28.92 9.25
C VAL A 138 5.89 -27.47 8.83
N SER A 139 5.73 -27.18 7.55
CA SER A 139 5.81 -25.83 7.00
C SER A 139 4.46 -25.10 7.05
N TYR A 140 4.49 -23.76 6.96
CA TYR A 140 3.28 -22.96 6.79
C TYR A 140 2.51 -23.35 5.52
N ALA A 141 3.21 -23.68 4.44
CA ALA A 141 2.59 -24.17 3.20
C ALA A 141 1.75 -25.44 3.46
N GLU A 142 2.31 -26.42 4.20
CA GLU A 142 1.63 -27.67 4.49
C GLU A 142 0.48 -27.52 5.50
N LEU A 143 0.50 -26.50 6.35
CA LEU A 143 -0.57 -26.23 7.32
C LEU A 143 -1.76 -25.55 6.68
N ILE A 144 -1.52 -24.48 5.94
CA ILE A 144 -2.59 -23.58 5.48
C ILE A 144 -2.35 -23.01 4.08
N GLY A 145 -1.23 -23.34 3.42
CA GLY A 145 -0.83 -22.68 2.16
C GLY A 145 -1.95 -22.60 1.13
N GLY A 146 -2.26 -21.38 0.68
CA GLY A 146 -3.33 -21.11 -0.27
C GLY A 146 -4.76 -21.18 0.31
N LYS A 147 -4.92 -21.31 1.63
CA LYS A 147 -6.23 -21.34 2.31
C LYS A 147 -6.40 -20.14 3.23
N TYR A 148 -7.65 -19.84 3.58
CA TYR A 148 -7.99 -18.82 4.56
C TYR A 148 -7.77 -19.30 5.98
N PHE A 149 -7.37 -18.40 6.87
CA PHE A 149 -7.36 -18.63 8.31
C PHE A 149 -8.77 -18.86 8.87
N ASN A 150 -9.77 -18.21 8.26
CA ASN A 150 -11.16 -18.21 8.72
C ASN A 150 -11.27 -17.86 10.21
N SER A 151 -10.48 -16.92 10.66
CA SER A 151 -10.38 -16.51 12.05
C SER A 151 -10.64 -15.02 12.20
N LYS A 152 -11.22 -14.65 13.33
CA LYS A 152 -11.54 -13.28 13.67
C LYS A 152 -10.58 -12.72 14.69
N VAL A 153 -10.35 -11.40 14.60
CA VAL A 153 -9.65 -10.57 15.58
C VAL A 153 -10.61 -9.52 16.14
N GLU A 154 -10.40 -9.07 17.35
CA GLU A 154 -11.16 -7.97 17.93
C GLU A 154 -10.83 -6.69 17.18
N TRP A 155 -11.84 -6.00 16.65
CA TRP A 155 -11.72 -4.71 15.97
C TRP A 155 -12.40 -3.61 16.77
N ASN A 156 -11.75 -2.46 16.86
CA ASN A 156 -12.28 -1.29 17.57
C ASN A 156 -13.39 -0.52 16.84
N LYS A 157 -13.89 -1.03 15.70
CA LYS A 157 -14.96 -0.45 14.86
C LYS A 157 -14.68 0.96 14.35
N ARG A 158 -13.42 1.36 14.26
CA ARG A 158 -12.99 2.66 13.77
C ARG A 158 -12.21 2.50 12.46
N ILE A 159 -12.47 3.37 11.48
CA ILE A 159 -11.83 3.40 10.18
C ILE A 159 -10.79 4.54 10.16
N GLY A 160 -9.79 4.40 9.31
CA GLY A 160 -8.75 5.41 9.15
C GLY A 160 -7.62 5.28 10.17
N ASN A 161 -7.01 6.40 10.53
CA ASN A 161 -5.86 6.41 11.45
C ASN A 161 -6.09 5.75 12.82
N PRO A 162 -7.29 5.81 13.41
CA PRO A 162 -7.55 5.17 14.69
C PRO A 162 -7.91 3.68 14.58
N LEU A 163 -7.89 3.07 13.40
CA LEU A 163 -8.16 1.64 13.22
C LEU A 163 -7.17 0.82 14.04
N ASP A 164 -7.68 -0.07 14.86
CA ASP A 164 -6.88 -1.00 15.66
C ASP A 164 -7.57 -2.36 15.75
N VAL A 165 -6.78 -3.41 15.77
CA VAL A 165 -7.23 -4.77 16.01
C VAL A 165 -6.37 -5.42 17.09
N LYS A 166 -6.95 -6.38 17.80
CA LYS A 166 -6.27 -7.18 18.82
C LYS A 166 -6.57 -8.65 18.62
N GLY A 167 -5.55 -9.47 18.75
CA GLY A 167 -5.68 -10.91 18.87
C GLY A 167 -5.51 -11.34 20.32
N VAL A 168 -5.58 -12.64 20.55
CA VAL A 168 -5.21 -13.27 21.84
C VAL A 168 -3.68 -13.25 22.00
N ALA A 169 -2.95 -13.38 20.90
CA ALA A 169 -1.51 -13.36 20.89
C ALA A 169 -0.94 -11.98 21.23
N LYS A 170 0.12 -11.96 22.02
CA LYS A 170 0.94 -10.76 22.22
C LYS A 170 2.01 -10.70 21.12
N PRO A 171 2.22 -9.53 20.49
CA PRO A 171 3.38 -9.31 19.63
C PRO A 171 4.70 -9.54 20.38
N LYS A 172 5.75 -9.91 19.65
CA LYS A 172 7.09 -10.11 20.20
C LYS A 172 7.60 -8.88 20.92
N SER A 173 8.34 -9.08 21.99
CA SER A 173 9.08 -8.01 22.67
C SER A 173 10.30 -7.60 21.86
N GLN A 174 10.83 -6.40 22.11
CA GLN A 174 12.02 -5.93 21.42
C GLN A 174 13.25 -6.84 21.58
N SER A 175 13.36 -7.54 22.71
CA SER A 175 14.45 -8.49 22.99
C SER A 175 14.39 -9.75 22.12
N GLU A 176 13.25 -10.02 21.48
CA GLU A 176 13.05 -11.17 20.59
C GLU A 176 13.29 -10.84 19.12
N TYR A 177 13.56 -9.56 18.78
CA TYR A 177 13.70 -9.14 17.39
C TYR A 177 14.95 -9.72 16.74
N LYS A 178 14.78 -10.23 15.53
CA LYS A 178 15.81 -10.80 14.66
C LYS A 178 15.84 -10.15 13.28
N VAL A 179 14.72 -9.57 12.85
CA VAL A 179 14.52 -8.98 11.53
C VAL A 179 14.32 -7.47 11.63
N VAL A 180 13.50 -7.02 12.59
CA VAL A 180 13.32 -5.58 12.85
C VAL A 180 14.62 -4.99 13.40
N GLY A 181 15.06 -3.91 12.77
CA GLY A 181 16.34 -3.25 13.11
C GLY A 181 17.51 -3.66 12.23
N LEU A 182 17.37 -4.69 11.39
CA LEU A 182 18.38 -4.98 10.38
C LEU A 182 18.37 -3.92 9.27
N SER A 183 19.57 -3.58 8.78
CA SER A 183 19.70 -2.74 7.60
C SER A 183 19.39 -3.56 6.34
N LEU A 184 18.21 -3.37 5.79
CA LEU A 184 17.80 -4.00 4.54
C LEU A 184 17.81 -2.97 3.41
N PRO A 185 18.20 -3.38 2.18
CA PRO A 185 18.14 -2.49 1.03
C PRO A 185 16.69 -2.15 0.69
N ARG A 186 16.46 -0.92 0.27
CA ARG A 186 15.16 -0.50 -0.25
C ARG A 186 14.91 -1.13 -1.62
N ASN A 187 13.68 -1.58 -1.83
CA ASN A 187 13.27 -2.24 -3.08
C ASN A 187 13.10 -1.23 -4.23
N ASP A 188 12.84 0.04 -3.90
CA ASP A 188 12.44 1.08 -4.84
C ASP A 188 13.59 1.99 -5.33
N VAL A 189 14.79 1.88 -4.76
CA VAL A 189 15.90 2.79 -5.11
C VAL A 189 16.37 2.57 -6.54
N ALA A 190 16.51 1.32 -6.96
CA ALA A 190 17.04 1.00 -8.30
C ALA A 190 16.16 1.60 -9.42
N TRP A 191 14.86 1.35 -9.39
CA TRP A 191 13.97 1.87 -10.42
C TRP A 191 13.83 3.40 -10.38
N LYS A 192 13.91 4.03 -9.19
CA LYS A 192 13.95 5.49 -9.07
C LYS A 192 15.19 6.10 -9.69
N VAL A 193 16.36 5.48 -9.46
CA VAL A 193 17.64 5.97 -10.01
C VAL A 193 17.70 5.77 -11.54
N TYR A 194 17.21 4.64 -12.02
CA TYR A 194 17.25 4.32 -13.46
C TYR A 194 16.02 4.84 -14.23
N GLY A 195 14.98 5.33 -13.54
CA GLY A 195 13.74 5.78 -14.17
C GLY A 195 12.99 4.67 -14.91
N THR A 196 13.11 3.42 -14.47
CA THR A 196 12.51 2.25 -15.13
C THR A 196 11.05 2.04 -14.74
N GLU A 197 10.63 2.55 -13.61
CA GLU A 197 9.23 2.62 -13.17
C GLU A 197 8.93 4.07 -12.77
N GLY A 198 7.69 4.50 -12.98
CA GLY A 198 7.27 5.86 -12.74
C GLY A 198 6.33 6.01 -11.54
N ASN A 199 6.35 7.18 -10.93
CA ASN A 199 5.27 7.62 -10.07
C ASN A 199 4.02 7.95 -10.93
N ILE A 200 2.87 8.20 -10.29
CA ILE A 200 1.62 8.55 -11.01
C ILE A 200 1.85 9.73 -11.98
N ALA A 201 2.70 10.70 -11.60
CA ALA A 201 3.02 11.85 -12.45
C ALA A 201 3.77 11.46 -13.74
N ASP A 202 4.43 10.31 -13.77
CA ASP A 202 5.22 9.84 -14.91
C ASP A 202 4.40 8.95 -15.87
N VAL A 203 3.20 8.53 -15.44
CA VAL A 203 2.34 7.64 -16.25
C VAL A 203 1.94 8.35 -17.55
N ARG A 204 2.09 7.62 -18.65
CA ARG A 204 1.68 8.04 -20.00
C ARG A 204 0.75 6.98 -20.57
N VAL A 205 -0.43 7.42 -21.01
CA VAL A 205 -1.42 6.56 -21.66
C VAL A 205 -1.69 7.05 -23.09
N PRO A 206 -2.05 6.18 -24.03
CA PRO A 206 -2.41 6.62 -25.40
C PRO A 206 -3.52 7.66 -25.35
N GLY A 207 -3.35 8.76 -26.10
CA GLY A 207 -4.30 9.86 -26.16
C GLY A 207 -4.32 10.78 -24.92
N MET A 208 -3.38 10.64 -24.01
CA MET A 208 -3.27 11.51 -22.83
C MET A 208 -3.05 12.96 -23.25
N LEU A 209 -3.75 13.87 -22.57
CA LEU A 209 -3.56 15.31 -22.71
C LEU A 209 -2.93 15.89 -21.44
N HIS A 210 -2.12 16.91 -21.62
CA HIS A 210 -1.59 17.71 -20.54
C HIS A 210 -2.51 18.90 -20.28
N ALA A 211 -2.86 19.14 -19.02
CA ALA A 211 -3.73 20.23 -18.61
C ALA A 211 -3.01 21.27 -17.74
N ARG A 212 -3.43 22.51 -17.84
CA ARG A 212 -3.08 23.56 -16.89
C ARG A 212 -4.33 24.29 -16.46
N VAL A 213 -4.57 24.30 -15.15
CA VAL A 213 -5.71 25.00 -14.56
C VAL A 213 -5.45 26.50 -14.57
N ILE A 214 -6.42 27.27 -15.06
CA ILE A 214 -6.40 28.72 -15.04
C ILE A 214 -7.13 29.20 -13.79
N ARG A 215 -6.41 29.86 -12.92
CA ARG A 215 -6.94 30.33 -11.64
C ARG A 215 -7.18 31.83 -11.66
N THR A 216 -8.25 32.24 -10.99
CA THR A 216 -8.52 33.66 -10.74
C THR A 216 -7.40 34.28 -9.88
N PRO A 217 -7.02 35.56 -10.15
CA PRO A 217 -6.03 36.25 -9.32
C PRO A 217 -6.55 36.63 -7.92
N VAL A 218 -7.88 36.64 -7.75
CA VAL A 218 -8.52 36.97 -6.46
C VAL A 218 -9.40 35.80 -5.97
N ALA A 219 -9.46 35.61 -4.67
CA ALA A 219 -10.28 34.56 -4.08
C ALA A 219 -11.77 34.76 -4.44
N GLY A 220 -12.45 33.69 -4.84
CA GLY A 220 -13.86 33.71 -5.21
C GLY A 220 -14.17 34.38 -6.56
N GLY A 221 -13.16 34.81 -7.32
CA GLY A 221 -13.38 35.39 -8.64
C GLY A 221 -13.98 34.40 -9.65
N LEU A 222 -14.78 34.90 -10.56
CA LEU A 222 -15.45 34.14 -11.62
C LEU A 222 -14.90 34.54 -12.99
N ALA A 223 -14.68 33.55 -13.87
CA ALA A 223 -14.33 33.82 -15.25
C ALA A 223 -15.58 34.30 -16.01
N GLU A 224 -15.65 35.61 -16.27
CA GLU A 224 -16.75 36.20 -17.01
C GLU A 224 -16.58 35.94 -18.53
N LYS A 225 -15.45 36.31 -19.08
CA LYS A 225 -15.14 36.15 -20.51
C LYS A 225 -13.82 35.46 -20.70
N VAL A 226 -13.79 34.47 -21.58
CA VAL A 226 -12.58 33.73 -21.97
C VAL A 226 -12.36 33.98 -23.46
N ASP A 227 -11.23 34.57 -23.80
CA ASP A 227 -10.87 34.82 -25.20
C ASP A 227 -10.02 33.65 -25.72
N GLU A 228 -10.68 32.63 -26.25
CA GLU A 228 -10.02 31.47 -26.83
C GLU A 228 -9.18 31.80 -28.07
N SER A 229 -9.46 32.94 -28.74
CA SER A 229 -8.68 33.36 -29.91
C SER A 229 -7.23 33.70 -29.55
N SER A 230 -6.97 34.07 -28.29
CA SER A 230 -5.63 34.39 -27.78
C SER A 230 -4.65 33.24 -27.85
N ILE A 231 -5.14 32.00 -27.91
CA ILE A 231 -4.31 30.79 -27.94
C ILE A 231 -4.42 29.97 -29.23
N LYS A 232 -5.15 30.43 -30.24
CA LYS A 232 -5.37 29.74 -31.53
C LYS A 232 -4.08 29.40 -32.28
N HIS A 233 -3.02 30.16 -32.10
CA HIS A 233 -1.72 29.93 -32.72
C HIS A 233 -0.93 28.76 -32.08
N ILE A 234 -1.35 28.29 -30.90
CA ILE A 234 -0.74 27.15 -30.22
C ILE A 234 -1.42 25.86 -30.71
N LYS A 235 -0.71 25.09 -31.50
CA LYS A 235 -1.24 23.88 -32.16
C LYS A 235 -1.77 22.88 -31.10
N GLY A 236 -3.03 22.44 -31.28
CA GLY A 236 -3.67 21.44 -30.44
C GLY A 236 -4.09 21.94 -29.05
N ALA A 237 -3.81 23.22 -28.73
CA ALA A 237 -4.31 23.80 -27.48
C ALA A 237 -5.80 24.11 -27.57
N ARG A 238 -6.54 23.81 -26.52
CA ARG A 238 -7.98 24.14 -26.41
C ARG A 238 -8.35 24.46 -24.97
N VAL A 239 -9.40 25.25 -24.82
CA VAL A 239 -9.97 25.59 -23.52
C VAL A 239 -10.94 24.50 -23.08
N VAL A 240 -10.90 24.17 -21.79
CA VAL A 240 -11.90 23.32 -21.09
C VAL A 240 -12.52 24.18 -20.01
N ARG A 241 -13.84 24.35 -20.08
CA ARG A 241 -14.60 25.11 -19.08
C ARG A 241 -15.80 24.28 -18.60
N GLU A 242 -15.91 24.14 -17.30
CA GLU A 242 -17.05 23.53 -16.64
C GLU A 242 -17.43 24.40 -15.44
N LYS A 243 -18.56 25.11 -15.55
CA LYS A 243 -18.99 26.10 -14.55
C LYS A 243 -17.88 27.12 -14.27
N ASN A 244 -17.32 27.10 -13.06
CA ASN A 244 -16.21 27.99 -12.65
C ASN A 244 -14.81 27.34 -12.80
N PHE A 245 -14.76 26.08 -13.20
CA PHE A 245 -13.50 25.43 -13.54
C PHE A 245 -13.07 25.86 -14.95
N LEU A 246 -11.82 26.33 -15.07
CA LEU A 246 -11.22 26.73 -16.32
C LEU A 246 -9.84 26.12 -16.45
N ALA A 247 -9.55 25.49 -17.57
CA ALA A 247 -8.25 24.92 -17.88
C ALA A 247 -7.95 25.05 -19.38
N VAL A 248 -6.69 24.90 -19.73
CA VAL A 248 -6.26 24.63 -21.11
C VAL A 248 -5.64 23.24 -21.17
N VAL A 249 -5.83 22.56 -22.29
CA VAL A 249 -5.25 21.24 -22.55
C VAL A 249 -4.55 21.21 -23.89
N ALA A 250 -3.49 20.39 -24.00
CA ALA A 250 -2.78 20.14 -25.25
C ALA A 250 -2.10 18.75 -25.19
N GLU A 251 -1.75 18.19 -26.35
CA GLU A 251 -1.00 16.92 -26.44
C GLU A 251 0.42 17.06 -25.87
N ARG A 252 1.07 18.19 -26.10
CA ARG A 252 2.40 18.48 -25.55
C ARG A 252 2.28 19.33 -24.30
N GLU A 253 2.99 18.91 -23.26
CA GLU A 253 2.95 19.61 -21.96
C GLU A 253 3.32 21.11 -22.09
N TRP A 254 4.37 21.41 -22.87
CA TRP A 254 4.81 22.79 -23.04
C TRP A 254 3.78 23.67 -23.78
N ASP A 255 3.01 23.07 -24.69
CA ASP A 255 1.95 23.80 -25.37
C ASP A 255 0.79 24.13 -24.41
N ALA A 256 0.47 23.24 -23.47
CA ALA A 256 -0.48 23.55 -22.40
C ALA A 256 0.05 24.66 -21.47
N VAL A 257 1.35 24.65 -21.15
CA VAL A 257 1.99 25.71 -20.34
C VAL A 257 1.93 27.07 -21.04
N LYS A 258 2.26 27.13 -22.35
CA LYS A 258 2.15 28.36 -23.14
C LYS A 258 0.72 28.86 -23.20
N ALA A 259 -0.22 27.96 -23.53
CA ALA A 259 -1.63 28.32 -23.60
C ALA A 259 -2.16 28.87 -22.27
N ALA A 260 -1.72 28.32 -21.14
CA ALA A 260 -2.12 28.83 -19.84
C ALA A 260 -1.60 30.26 -19.55
N LYS A 261 -0.40 30.57 -20.04
CA LYS A 261 0.20 31.92 -19.88
C LYS A 261 -0.43 32.95 -20.81
N GLU A 262 -0.86 32.54 -21.99
CA GLU A 262 -1.31 33.45 -23.06
C GLU A 262 -2.84 33.57 -23.12
N LEU A 263 -3.60 32.67 -22.49
CA LEU A 263 -5.05 32.75 -22.46
C LEU A 263 -5.52 34.03 -21.76
N LYS A 264 -6.27 34.84 -22.49
CA LYS A 264 -6.86 36.09 -21.95
C LYS A 264 -8.21 35.78 -21.31
N VAL A 265 -8.32 36.12 -20.03
CA VAL A 265 -9.54 35.91 -19.24
C VAL A 265 -9.92 37.20 -18.53
N THR A 266 -11.17 37.62 -18.68
CA THR A 266 -11.76 38.70 -17.89
C THR A 266 -12.38 38.08 -16.64
N TRP A 267 -11.99 38.58 -15.48
CA TRP A 267 -12.44 38.07 -14.19
C TRP A 267 -13.36 39.07 -13.50
N VAL A 268 -14.40 38.57 -12.86
CA VAL A 268 -15.26 39.38 -11.98
C VAL A 268 -14.97 38.94 -10.54
N ALA A 269 -14.69 39.92 -9.70
CA ALA A 269 -14.51 39.65 -8.27
C ALA A 269 -15.86 39.26 -7.66
N ASN A 270 -15.92 38.13 -6.96
CA ASN A 270 -17.08 37.83 -6.14
C ASN A 270 -16.97 38.65 -4.84
N SER A 271 -17.88 39.61 -4.68
CA SER A 271 -17.85 40.61 -3.60
C SER A 271 -18.20 40.05 -2.22
N LYS A 272 -18.38 38.73 -2.06
CA LYS A 272 -18.59 38.14 -0.74
C LYS A 272 -17.24 37.89 -0.08
N PRO A 273 -16.86 38.62 0.98
CA PRO A 273 -15.70 38.24 1.77
C PRO A 273 -15.94 36.88 2.43
N PHE A 274 -14.85 36.17 2.70
CA PHE A 274 -14.88 34.93 3.49
C PHE A 274 -15.41 35.21 4.88
#